data_368df5537af0d9d0a4c240f6433e07ac
#
_entry.id   368df5537af0d9d0a4c240f6433e07ac
#
_cell.length_a   1.000
_cell.length_b   1.000
_cell.length_c   1.000
_cell.angle_alpha   90.00
_cell.angle_beta   90.00
_cell.angle_gamma   90.00
#
_symmetry.space_group_name_H-M   'P 1'
#
loop_
_entity.id
_entity.type
_entity.pdbx_description
1 polymer ?
#
loop_
_entity_poly.entity_id
_entity_poly.type
_entity_poly.pdbx_seq_one_letter_code
_entity_poly.pdbx_strand_id
1 'polypeptide(L)'
;MKIVNAVWEKRNLGVSCNEITIEIADTINNLNESIITLESEYTVIKVPSDMYEISTNLQEKGYIFVETVINCFNSAKLPELNSIQKRIVDSISYSEMNDNDLKGLWREVENNMFETDRISMDS
;
A
#
# COMPACT_ATOMS: atom_id res chain seq x y z
N MET A 1 4.77 10.87 15.23
CA MET A 1 5.32 9.63 14.61
C MET A 1 4.79 8.42 15.34
N LYS A 2 4.31 7.42 14.60
CA LYS A 2 3.79 6.16 15.14
C LYS A 2 4.66 5.02 14.65
N ILE A 3 5.11 4.16 15.56
CA ILE A 3 5.92 2.98 15.24
C ILE A 3 5.14 1.74 15.66
N VAL A 4 5.01 0.78 14.77
CA VAL A 4 4.26 -0.46 14.98
C VAL A 4 5.09 -1.64 14.49
N ASN A 5 5.08 -2.75 15.22
CA ASN A 5 5.62 -3.99 14.73
C ASN A 5 4.68 -4.52 13.61
N ALA A 6 5.19 -4.65 12.40
CA ALA A 6 4.43 -5.07 11.22
C ALA A 6 4.37 -6.60 11.14
N VAL A 7 3.54 -7.21 11.97
CA VAL A 7 3.41 -8.68 12.07
C VAL A 7 3.01 -9.32 10.75
N TRP A 8 2.19 -8.63 9.94
CA TRP A 8 1.78 -9.10 8.60
C TRP A 8 2.95 -9.13 7.63
N GLU A 9 3.84 -8.14 7.67
CA GLU A 9 5.05 -8.13 6.84
C GLU A 9 6.02 -9.22 7.26
N LYS A 10 6.20 -9.43 8.56
CA LYS A 10 6.97 -10.55 9.08
C LYS A 10 6.46 -11.90 8.56
N ARG A 11 5.13 -12.05 8.44
CA ARG A 11 4.52 -13.27 7.89
C ARG A 11 4.83 -13.44 6.40
N ASN A 12 4.88 -12.34 5.64
CA ASN A 12 5.12 -12.38 4.19
C ASN A 12 6.60 -12.52 3.86
N LEU A 13 7.46 -11.78 4.56
CA LEU A 13 8.89 -11.67 4.26
C LEU A 13 9.77 -12.61 5.11
N GLY A 14 9.23 -13.18 6.18
CA GLY A 14 9.98 -14.10 7.08
C GLY A 14 10.98 -13.42 8.01
N VAL A 15 11.10 -12.08 7.94
CA VAL A 15 12.04 -11.26 8.72
C VAL A 15 11.32 -10.34 9.71
N SER A 16 12.04 -9.77 10.67
CA SER A 16 11.46 -8.80 11.60
C SER A 16 11.19 -7.48 10.90
N CYS A 17 9.95 -7.00 10.99
CA CYS A 17 9.51 -5.80 10.28
C CYS A 17 8.92 -4.77 11.23
N ASN A 18 9.27 -3.50 11.03
CA ASN A 18 8.62 -2.36 11.66
C ASN A 18 7.99 -1.43 10.62
N GLU A 19 6.86 -0.82 10.99
CA GLU A 19 6.23 0.23 10.20
C GLU A 19 6.28 1.54 10.99
N ILE A 20 6.83 2.58 10.35
CA ILE A 20 6.86 3.95 10.87
C ILE A 20 5.89 4.79 10.06
N THR A 21 4.92 5.42 10.71
CA THR A 21 4.05 6.42 10.08
C THR A 21 4.47 7.80 10.57
N ILE A 22 4.88 8.65 9.63
CA ILE A 22 5.27 10.04 9.88
C ILE A 22 4.01 10.89 10.01
N GLU A 23 4.00 11.80 10.99
CA GLU A 23 2.95 12.78 11.23
C GLU A 23 3.47 14.19 10.95
N ILE A 24 2.59 15.15 10.72
CA ILE A 24 2.93 16.53 10.32
C ILE A 24 3.89 17.23 11.30
N ALA A 25 3.85 16.88 12.58
CA ALA A 25 4.72 17.46 13.59
C ALA A 25 6.12 16.82 13.69
N ASP A 26 6.37 15.76 12.95
CA ASP A 26 7.63 15.05 13.01
C ASP A 26 8.72 15.76 12.22
N THR A 27 9.94 15.59 12.69
CA THR A 27 11.14 16.17 12.07
C THR A 27 12.09 15.06 11.59
N ILE A 28 12.98 15.41 10.67
CA ILE A 28 14.04 14.50 10.20
C ILE A 28 14.89 13.98 11.37
N ASN A 29 15.18 14.82 12.36
CA ASN A 29 15.98 14.42 13.52
C ASN A 29 15.27 13.35 14.36
N ASN A 30 13.99 13.54 14.65
CA ASN A 30 13.20 12.58 15.42
C ASN A 30 13.10 11.23 14.68
N LEU A 31 12.95 11.27 13.36
CA LEU A 31 12.92 10.08 12.52
C LEU A 31 14.27 9.34 12.57
N ASN A 32 15.38 10.07 12.41
CA ASN A 32 16.71 9.49 12.43
C ASN A 32 17.04 8.81 13.76
N GLU A 33 16.72 9.45 14.87
CA GLU A 33 16.90 8.86 16.20
C GLU A 33 16.07 7.58 16.36
N SER A 34 14.84 7.59 15.87
CA SER A 34 13.96 6.43 15.93
C SER A 34 14.48 5.26 15.08
N ILE A 35 14.94 5.52 13.86
CA ILE A 35 15.49 4.49 12.97
C ILE A 35 16.71 3.81 13.61
N ILE A 36 17.61 4.57 14.24
CA ILE A 36 18.81 4.03 14.89
C ILE A 36 18.46 3.10 16.06
N THR A 37 17.36 3.36 16.74
CA THR A 37 16.91 2.56 17.91
C THR A 37 16.10 1.33 17.53
N LEU A 38 15.69 1.21 16.25
CA LEU A 38 14.89 0.07 15.80
C LEU A 38 15.79 -1.13 15.44
N GLU A 39 15.61 -2.20 16.17
CA GLU A 39 16.21 -3.51 15.88
C GLU A 39 15.30 -4.31 14.94
N SER A 40 15.22 -3.92 13.67
CA SER A 40 14.48 -4.68 12.66
C SER A 40 15.28 -4.86 11.40
N GLU A 41 15.10 -6.01 10.76
CA GLU A 41 15.76 -6.33 9.49
C GLU A 41 15.11 -5.60 8.31
N TYR A 42 13.83 -5.25 8.46
CA TYR A 42 13.06 -4.55 7.44
C TYR A 42 12.22 -3.41 8.07
N THR A 43 12.25 -2.25 7.47
CA THR A 43 11.49 -1.08 7.96
C THR A 43 10.72 -0.43 6.83
N VAL A 44 9.40 -0.35 6.97
CA VAL A 44 8.52 0.41 6.08
C VAL A 44 8.27 1.79 6.67
N ILE A 45 8.50 2.85 5.90
CA ILE A 45 8.27 4.23 6.35
C ILE A 45 7.20 4.87 5.48
N LYS A 46 6.08 5.26 6.09
CA LYS A 46 4.98 5.97 5.44
C LYS A 46 5.16 7.46 5.66
N VAL A 47 5.41 8.18 4.58
CA VAL A 47 5.65 9.64 4.58
C VAL A 47 4.48 10.33 3.90
N PRO A 48 3.87 11.37 4.54
CA PRO A 48 2.90 12.22 3.85
C PRO A 48 3.50 12.83 2.58
N SER A 49 2.69 12.93 1.51
CA SER A 49 3.16 13.36 0.18
C SER A 49 3.67 14.81 0.13
N ASP A 50 3.30 15.63 1.08
CA ASP A 50 3.75 17.02 1.23
C ASP A 50 5.07 17.17 2.01
N MET A 51 5.58 16.09 2.60
CA MET A 51 6.83 16.05 3.35
C MET A 51 8.01 15.54 2.50
N TYR A 52 8.21 16.16 1.34
CA TYR A 52 9.24 15.76 0.36
C TYR A 52 10.68 15.82 0.91
N GLU A 53 10.98 16.72 1.85
CA GLU A 53 12.29 16.81 2.47
C GLU A 53 12.66 15.54 3.26
N ILE A 54 11.68 14.96 3.96
CA ILE A 54 11.85 13.68 4.65
C ILE A 54 12.06 12.56 3.65
N SER A 55 11.25 12.51 2.59
CA SER A 55 11.39 11.52 1.53
C SER A 55 12.77 11.57 0.86
N THR A 56 13.27 12.79 0.56
CA THR A 56 14.60 12.99 -0.01
C THR A 56 15.70 12.51 0.94
N ASN A 57 15.61 12.87 2.22
CA ASN A 57 16.59 12.43 3.23
C ASN A 57 16.62 10.90 3.40
N LEU A 58 15.47 10.25 3.32
CA LEU A 58 15.40 8.79 3.35
C LEU A 58 16.07 8.15 2.13
N GLN A 59 15.83 8.69 0.93
CA GLN A 59 16.48 8.21 -0.29
C GLN A 59 18.01 8.37 -0.23
N GLU A 60 18.53 9.49 0.28
CA GLU A 60 19.95 9.72 0.50
C GLU A 60 20.57 8.69 1.47
N LYS A 61 19.77 8.13 2.37
CA LYS A 61 20.17 7.06 3.31
C LYS A 61 20.01 5.65 2.75
N GLY A 62 19.60 5.52 1.50
CA GLY A 62 19.47 4.23 0.83
C GLY A 62 18.08 3.59 0.94
N TYR A 63 17.09 4.30 1.51
CA TYR A 63 15.71 3.82 1.43
C TYR A 63 15.19 3.95 0.00
N ILE A 64 14.49 2.95 -0.48
CA ILE A 64 13.89 2.95 -1.81
C ILE A 64 12.41 3.35 -1.72
N PHE A 65 11.95 4.12 -2.70
CA PHE A 65 10.53 4.39 -2.86
C PHE A 65 9.86 3.16 -3.47
N VAL A 66 8.79 2.68 -2.84
CA VAL A 66 8.08 1.48 -3.26
C VAL A 66 6.72 1.82 -3.88
N GLU A 67 5.88 2.56 -3.14
CA GLU A 67 4.51 2.82 -3.57
C GLU A 67 3.96 4.15 -3.08
N THR A 68 2.91 4.65 -3.74
CA THR A 68 2.08 5.76 -3.25
C THR A 68 0.70 5.23 -2.89
N VAL A 69 0.30 5.41 -1.63
CA VAL A 69 -1.04 5.07 -1.14
C VAL A 69 -1.95 6.29 -1.19
N ILE A 70 -3.05 6.20 -1.93
CA ILE A 70 -4.06 7.25 -2.02
C ILE A 70 -5.30 6.79 -1.26
N ASN A 71 -5.63 7.46 -0.18
CA ASN A 71 -6.86 7.22 0.56
C ASN A 71 -8.03 7.92 -0.13
N CYS A 72 -8.94 7.13 -0.72
CA CYS A 72 -10.13 7.66 -1.35
C CYS A 72 -11.31 7.59 -0.38
N PHE A 73 -11.99 8.72 -0.21
CA PHE A 73 -13.22 8.80 0.58
C PHE A 73 -14.41 8.94 -0.37
N ASN A 74 -15.39 8.05 -0.24
CA ASN A 74 -16.63 8.17 -0.97
C ASN A 74 -17.72 8.69 -0.02
N SER A 75 -18.45 9.75 -0.42
CA SER A 75 -19.68 10.11 0.25
C SER A 75 -20.71 9.02 -0.03
N ALA A 76 -21.46 8.56 0.99
CA ALA A 76 -22.46 7.50 0.85
C ALA A 76 -23.64 7.85 -0.09
N LYS A 77 -23.60 9.00 -0.76
CA LYS A 77 -24.55 9.36 -1.82
C LYS A 77 -24.12 8.70 -3.11
N LEU A 78 -24.94 7.76 -3.57
CA LEU A 78 -24.80 7.25 -4.93
C LEU A 78 -24.92 8.42 -5.91
N PRO A 79 -23.94 8.61 -6.83
CA PRO A 79 -24.07 9.63 -7.84
C PRO A 79 -25.27 9.35 -8.74
N GLU A 80 -25.93 10.41 -9.21
CA GLU A 80 -26.95 10.23 -10.25
C GLU A 80 -26.26 9.76 -11.54
N LEU A 81 -26.61 8.55 -11.96
CA LEU A 81 -26.06 7.96 -13.16
C LEU A 81 -26.68 8.62 -14.39
N ASN A 82 -25.86 9.02 -15.35
CA ASN A 82 -26.34 9.43 -16.66
C ASN A 82 -26.88 8.23 -17.46
N SER A 83 -27.53 8.48 -18.61
CA SER A 83 -28.17 7.43 -19.42
C SER A 83 -27.19 6.35 -19.91
N ILE A 84 -25.95 6.69 -20.18
CA ILE A 84 -24.91 5.73 -20.62
C ILE A 84 -24.49 4.85 -19.44
N GLN A 85 -24.24 5.46 -18.29
CA GLN A 85 -23.87 4.75 -17.07
C GLN A 85 -24.99 3.80 -16.60
N LYS A 86 -26.25 4.25 -16.65
CA LYS A 86 -27.41 3.39 -16.35
C LYS A 86 -27.44 2.17 -17.26
N ARG A 87 -27.25 2.37 -18.57
CA ARG A 87 -27.25 1.28 -19.54
C ARG A 87 -26.11 0.28 -19.30
N ILE A 88 -24.92 0.75 -18.87
CA ILE A 88 -23.83 -0.12 -18.48
C ILE A 88 -24.18 -0.92 -17.22
N VAL A 89 -24.67 -0.26 -16.18
CA VAL A 89 -25.08 -0.93 -14.93
C VAL A 89 -26.18 -1.97 -15.19
N ASP A 90 -27.17 -1.63 -16.00
CA ASP A 90 -28.27 -2.54 -16.35
C ASP A 90 -27.81 -3.75 -17.18
N SER A 91 -26.66 -3.66 -17.84
CA SER A 91 -26.04 -4.76 -18.60
C SER A 91 -25.19 -5.68 -17.73
N ILE A 92 -24.88 -5.31 -16.49
CA ILE A 92 -24.08 -6.11 -15.57
C ILE A 92 -24.97 -7.19 -14.95
N SER A 93 -24.55 -8.44 -15.08
CA SER A 93 -25.16 -9.57 -14.37
C SER A 93 -24.20 -10.11 -13.33
N TYR A 94 -24.75 -10.56 -12.22
CA TYR A 94 -24.00 -11.20 -11.15
C TYR A 94 -24.35 -12.68 -11.13
N SER A 95 -23.32 -13.52 -11.05
CA SER A 95 -23.49 -14.96 -10.87
C SER A 95 -22.55 -15.48 -9.78
N GLU A 96 -22.93 -16.54 -9.11
CA GLU A 96 -22.01 -17.22 -8.22
C GLU A 96 -20.88 -17.85 -9.03
N MET A 97 -19.65 -17.69 -8.58
CA MET A 97 -18.47 -18.30 -9.17
C MET A 97 -18.37 -19.76 -8.75
N ASN A 98 -18.16 -20.66 -9.70
CA ASN A 98 -17.76 -22.03 -9.39
C ASN A 98 -16.23 -22.15 -9.25
N ASP A 99 -15.75 -23.30 -8.75
CA ASP A 99 -14.32 -23.53 -8.51
C ASP A 99 -13.45 -23.41 -9.79
N ASN A 100 -14.00 -23.69 -10.96
CA ASN A 100 -13.25 -23.57 -12.22
C ASN A 100 -13.12 -22.09 -12.64
N ASP A 101 -14.16 -21.30 -12.45
CA ASP A 101 -14.13 -19.86 -12.70
C ASP A 101 -13.15 -19.18 -11.75
N LEU A 102 -13.12 -19.60 -10.47
CA LEU A 102 -12.20 -19.09 -9.47
C LEU A 102 -10.74 -19.38 -9.85
N LYS A 103 -10.44 -20.59 -10.33
CA LYS A 103 -9.09 -20.96 -10.83
C LYS A 103 -8.69 -20.18 -12.07
N GLY A 104 -9.66 -19.90 -12.97
CA GLY A 104 -9.45 -19.04 -14.13
C GLY A 104 -9.08 -17.62 -13.75
N LEU A 105 -9.88 -17.04 -12.84
CA LEU A 105 -9.63 -15.69 -12.31
C LEU A 105 -8.30 -15.60 -11.59
N TRP A 106 -7.94 -16.59 -10.79
CA TRP A 106 -6.67 -16.62 -10.07
C TRP A 106 -5.47 -16.58 -11.02
N ARG A 107 -5.52 -17.34 -12.11
CA ARG A 107 -4.48 -17.29 -13.15
C ARG A 107 -4.39 -15.93 -13.83
N GLU A 108 -5.52 -15.28 -14.09
CA GLU A 108 -5.52 -13.93 -14.66
C GLU A 108 -4.93 -12.91 -13.69
N VAL A 109 -5.22 -13.03 -12.42
CA VAL A 109 -4.63 -12.17 -11.37
C VAL A 109 -3.12 -12.39 -11.30
N GLU A 110 -2.64 -13.64 -11.25
CA GLU A 110 -1.20 -13.95 -11.22
C GLU A 110 -0.47 -13.43 -12.47
N ASN A 111 -1.06 -13.59 -13.67
CA ASN A 111 -0.45 -13.13 -14.91
C ASN A 111 -0.45 -11.60 -15.08
N ASN A 112 -1.32 -10.89 -14.35
CA ASN A 112 -1.47 -9.45 -14.44
C ASN A 112 -1.10 -8.74 -13.14
N MET A 113 -0.43 -9.42 -12.20
CA MET A 113 0.16 -8.76 -11.03
C MET A 113 1.14 -7.70 -11.50
N PHE A 114 1.00 -6.50 -10.97
CA PHE A 114 1.94 -5.43 -11.28
C PHE A 114 3.34 -5.81 -10.79
N GLU A 115 4.32 -5.79 -11.67
CA GLU A 115 5.73 -6.02 -11.33
C GLU A 115 6.26 -5.02 -10.29
N THR A 116 5.53 -3.92 -10.10
CA THR A 116 5.81 -2.86 -9.13
C THR A 116 5.10 -3.04 -7.79
N ASP A 117 4.39 -4.15 -7.57
CA ASP A 117 3.82 -4.45 -6.28
C ASP A 117 4.93 -4.65 -5.24
N ARG A 118 4.76 -4.07 -4.06
CA ARG A 118 5.73 -4.14 -2.96
C ARG A 118 6.17 -5.58 -2.67
N ILE A 119 5.26 -6.54 -2.69
CA ILE A 119 5.56 -7.95 -2.41
C ILE A 119 6.50 -8.53 -3.48
N SER A 120 6.30 -8.19 -4.75
CA SER A 120 7.15 -8.68 -5.84
C SER A 120 8.50 -7.96 -5.93
N MET A 121 8.59 -6.73 -5.40
CA MET A 121 9.85 -5.97 -5.36
C MET A 121 10.77 -6.43 -4.24
N ASP A 122 10.22 -6.94 -3.14
CA ASP A 122 10.94 -7.31 -1.91
C ASP A 122 11.20 -8.82 -1.80
N SER A 123 10.70 -9.62 -2.72
CA SER A 123 10.91 -11.08 -2.78
C SER A 123 12.05 -11.44 -3.75
#